data_f14029432044e68ec9cc366ba0b07be6
#
_entry.id   f14029432044e68ec9cc366ba0b07be6
#
_cell.length_a   1.000
_cell.length_b   1.000
_cell.length_c   1.000
_cell.angle_alpha   90.00
_cell.angle_beta   90.00
_cell.angle_gamma   90.00
#
_symmetry.space_group_name_H-M   'P 1'
#
loop_
_entity.id
_entity.type
_entity.pdbx_description
1 polymer ?
#
loop_
_entity_poly.entity_id
_entity_poly.type
_entity_poly.pdbx_seq_one_letter_code
_entity_poly.pdbx_strand_id
1 'polypeptide(L)'
;MPTQVTNYQCPSCTGPLHYSSESGKLECEFCGSSYDVAEIEALYAEKNQKAEQASAAEQKKEEQKAEQQAEQRAADPDGEWAFEGDGWTEEGMKAYNCPSCGNPTVVPGQFAGGMKPDYIIPFKLDKKAAVQALKKHYKGKKLLPKAFTAGNHIEEIKGIYVPFWLFDGDADADVQFEATRSSSHTEGDYEVTITDHYYVRRAGNVPFIKIPVDGSSKMPDEHMDSIEPFQYEELQPFSMAYLPGYLADKYDVPVKESAPRAEERAKNSAVSAMVADAAIGYETCVPVSEKVEIHRGKVHYALLPVWLLSTKWNNQNFLFAMN
;
A
#
# COMPACT_ATOMS: atom_id res chain seq x y z
N MET A 1 -32.55 -8.70 7.69
CA MET A 1 -31.14 -8.31 7.49
C MET A 1 -30.45 -9.41 6.72
N PRO A 2 -29.99 -9.18 5.48
CA PRO A 2 -29.26 -10.20 4.73
C PRO A 2 -27.86 -10.31 5.29
N THR A 3 -27.54 -11.46 5.85
CA THR A 3 -26.19 -11.81 6.35
C THR A 3 -25.31 -12.04 5.13
N GLN A 4 -24.47 -11.08 4.76
CA GLN A 4 -23.35 -11.34 3.85
C GLN A 4 -22.46 -12.42 4.48
N VAL A 5 -22.12 -13.43 3.70
CA VAL A 5 -21.23 -14.51 4.13
C VAL A 5 -19.82 -13.94 4.21
N THR A 6 -19.32 -13.79 5.42
CA THR A 6 -18.08 -13.09 5.75
C THR A 6 -16.92 -14.03 6.02
N ASN A 7 -17.19 -15.33 6.13
CA ASN A 7 -16.20 -16.38 6.15
C ASN A 7 -16.58 -17.41 5.10
N TYR A 8 -15.70 -17.61 4.12
CA TYR A 8 -15.86 -18.70 3.18
C TYR A 8 -15.78 -20.01 3.93
N GLN A 9 -16.84 -20.80 3.84
CA GLN A 9 -16.89 -22.16 4.39
C GLN A 9 -16.47 -23.16 3.33
N CYS A 10 -15.74 -24.16 3.74
CA CYS A 10 -15.34 -25.26 2.87
C CYS A 10 -16.58 -25.93 2.26
N PRO A 11 -16.68 -26.04 0.93
CA PRO A 11 -17.78 -26.75 0.27
C PRO A 11 -17.90 -28.22 0.68
N SER A 12 -16.79 -28.84 1.09
CA SER A 12 -16.74 -30.28 1.44
C SER A 12 -17.14 -30.58 2.88
N CYS A 13 -16.79 -29.70 3.84
CA CYS A 13 -17.00 -29.99 5.28
C CYS A 13 -17.57 -28.85 6.10
N THR A 14 -17.90 -27.72 5.47
CA THR A 14 -18.41 -26.49 6.11
C THR A 14 -17.46 -25.82 7.11
N GLY A 15 -16.23 -26.32 7.27
CA GLY A 15 -15.19 -25.71 8.08
C GLY A 15 -14.72 -24.38 7.48
N PRO A 16 -14.08 -23.49 8.27
CA PRO A 16 -13.55 -22.24 7.75
C PRO A 16 -12.42 -22.47 6.75
N LEU A 17 -12.40 -21.66 5.69
CA LEU A 17 -11.29 -21.58 4.75
C LEU A 17 -10.33 -20.46 5.16
N HIS A 18 -9.03 -20.66 4.97
CA HIS A 18 -8.00 -19.64 5.14
C HIS A 18 -7.17 -19.54 3.87
N TYR A 19 -6.63 -18.35 3.59
CA TYR A 19 -5.75 -18.15 2.44
C TYR A 19 -4.33 -18.60 2.78
N SER A 20 -3.78 -19.52 1.98
CA SER A 20 -2.42 -20.00 2.10
C SER A 20 -1.52 -19.24 1.12
N SER A 21 -0.53 -18.52 1.65
CA SER A 21 0.46 -17.79 0.84
C SER A 21 1.41 -18.73 0.08
N GLU A 22 1.58 -19.99 0.55
CA GLU A 22 2.44 -20.99 -0.12
C GLU A 22 1.78 -21.53 -1.40
N SER A 23 0.49 -21.83 -1.33
CA SER A 23 -0.25 -22.42 -2.47
C SER A 23 -0.98 -21.36 -3.31
N GLY A 24 -1.20 -20.15 -2.79
CA GLY A 24 -2.03 -19.13 -3.41
C GLY A 24 -3.52 -19.48 -3.42
N LYS A 25 -3.96 -20.44 -2.59
CA LYS A 25 -5.31 -20.99 -2.56
C LYS A 25 -5.97 -20.83 -1.19
N LEU A 26 -7.27 -21.05 -1.16
CA LEU A 26 -8.04 -21.18 0.08
C LEU A 26 -7.99 -22.64 0.55
N GLU A 27 -7.47 -22.88 1.74
CA GLU A 27 -7.30 -24.20 2.32
C GLU A 27 -8.19 -24.40 3.55
N CYS A 28 -8.69 -25.63 3.72
CA CYS A 28 -9.47 -26.02 4.87
C CYS A 28 -8.63 -26.86 5.82
N GLU A 29 -8.38 -26.37 7.03
CA GLU A 29 -7.62 -27.10 8.06
C GLU A 29 -8.33 -28.37 8.56
N PHE A 30 -9.68 -28.45 8.38
CA PHE A 30 -10.46 -29.59 8.88
C PHE A 30 -10.43 -30.80 7.97
N CYS A 31 -10.47 -30.61 6.65
CA CYS A 31 -10.53 -31.73 5.69
C CYS A 31 -9.37 -31.73 4.69
N GLY A 32 -8.47 -30.75 4.73
CA GLY A 32 -7.32 -30.63 3.85
C GLY A 32 -7.65 -30.26 2.40
N SER A 33 -8.90 -29.91 2.09
CA SER A 33 -9.27 -29.49 0.73
C SER A 33 -8.76 -28.11 0.44
N SER A 34 -8.29 -27.88 -0.81
CA SER A 34 -7.86 -26.57 -1.30
C SER A 34 -8.67 -26.14 -2.51
N TYR A 35 -8.96 -24.86 -2.64
CA TYR A 35 -9.80 -24.28 -3.68
C TYR A 35 -9.16 -23.01 -4.22
N ASP A 36 -9.35 -22.72 -5.50
CA ASP A 36 -8.95 -21.45 -6.05
C ASP A 36 -9.89 -20.34 -5.55
N VAL A 37 -9.31 -19.13 -5.36
CA VAL A 37 -10.07 -17.97 -4.88
C VAL A 37 -11.29 -17.69 -5.77
N ALA A 38 -11.09 -17.71 -7.11
CA ALA A 38 -12.15 -17.48 -8.09
C ALA A 38 -13.24 -18.54 -8.03
N GLU A 39 -12.91 -19.80 -7.72
CA GLU A 39 -13.88 -20.91 -7.61
C GLU A 39 -14.81 -20.71 -6.40
N ILE A 40 -14.23 -20.32 -5.27
CA ILE A 40 -15.00 -20.03 -4.05
C ILE A 40 -15.85 -18.78 -4.23
N GLU A 41 -15.33 -17.74 -4.86
CA GLU A 41 -16.09 -16.52 -5.16
C GLU A 41 -17.29 -16.81 -6.06
N ALA A 42 -17.11 -17.62 -7.11
CA ALA A 42 -18.21 -18.00 -7.99
C ALA A 42 -19.32 -18.78 -7.26
N LEU A 43 -18.95 -19.73 -6.38
CA LEU A 43 -19.89 -20.49 -5.56
C LEU A 43 -20.72 -19.60 -4.60
N TYR A 44 -20.08 -18.54 -4.08
CA TYR A 44 -20.74 -17.63 -3.15
C TYR A 44 -21.39 -16.43 -3.83
N ALA A 45 -21.03 -16.09 -5.09
CA ALA A 45 -21.65 -15.01 -5.86
C ALA A 45 -23.15 -15.24 -6.06
N GLU A 46 -23.59 -16.47 -6.32
CA GLU A 46 -25.01 -16.79 -6.40
C GLU A 46 -25.77 -16.59 -5.07
N LYS A 47 -25.11 -16.86 -3.94
CA LYS A 47 -25.68 -16.62 -2.60
C LYS A 47 -25.75 -15.13 -2.28
N ASN A 48 -24.75 -14.36 -2.69
CA ASN A 48 -24.68 -12.91 -2.51
C ASN A 48 -25.70 -12.19 -3.41
N GLN A 49 -25.90 -12.60 -4.68
CA GLN A 49 -26.90 -11.99 -5.56
C GLN A 49 -28.33 -12.12 -5.01
N LYS A 50 -28.66 -13.22 -4.35
CA LYS A 50 -29.97 -13.36 -3.68
C LYS A 50 -30.10 -12.45 -2.46
N ALA A 51 -28.99 -12.18 -1.76
CA ALA A 51 -28.96 -11.24 -0.63
C ALA A 51 -28.99 -9.77 -1.11
N GLU A 52 -28.33 -9.45 -2.22
CA GLU A 52 -28.32 -8.11 -2.83
C GLU A 52 -29.68 -7.73 -3.43
N GLN A 53 -30.39 -8.66 -4.04
CA GLN A 53 -31.77 -8.41 -4.55
C GLN A 53 -32.77 -8.07 -3.44
N ALA A 54 -32.55 -8.56 -2.22
CA ALA A 54 -33.34 -8.20 -1.06
C ALA A 54 -33.01 -6.81 -0.50
N SER A 55 -31.73 -6.38 -0.60
CA SER A 55 -31.28 -5.06 -0.13
C SER A 55 -31.50 -3.94 -1.16
N ALA A 56 -31.50 -4.25 -2.46
CA ALA A 56 -31.71 -3.26 -3.54
C ALA A 56 -33.09 -2.59 -3.49
N ALA A 57 -34.10 -3.23 -2.85
CA ALA A 57 -35.41 -2.62 -2.65
C ALA A 57 -35.41 -1.51 -1.57
N GLU A 58 -34.48 -1.57 -0.61
CA GLU A 58 -34.30 -0.52 0.42
C GLU A 58 -33.39 0.61 -0.08
N GLN A 59 -32.35 0.30 -0.86
CA GLN A 59 -31.39 1.27 -1.38
C GLN A 59 -31.97 2.28 -2.36
N LYS A 60 -32.98 1.91 -3.18
CA LYS A 60 -33.66 2.85 -4.09
C LYS A 60 -34.34 4.02 -3.39
N LYS A 61 -34.60 3.93 -2.10
CA LYS A 61 -35.14 5.06 -1.31
C LYS A 61 -34.08 6.00 -0.78
N GLU A 62 -32.83 5.54 -0.65
CA GLU A 62 -31.73 6.37 -0.18
C GLU A 62 -30.98 7.04 -1.35
N GLU A 63 -30.88 6.40 -2.51
CA GLU A 63 -30.28 6.99 -3.72
C GLU A 63 -30.99 8.28 -4.17
N GLN A 64 -32.31 8.34 -4.07
CA GLN A 64 -33.06 9.57 -4.37
C GLN A 64 -32.75 10.74 -3.43
N LYS A 65 -32.23 10.47 -2.22
CA LYS A 65 -31.75 11.51 -1.30
C LYS A 65 -30.31 11.92 -1.58
N ALA A 66 -29.49 10.99 -2.09
CA ALA A 66 -28.08 11.25 -2.41
C ALA A 66 -27.92 12.03 -3.72
N GLU A 67 -28.75 11.76 -4.74
CA GLU A 67 -28.74 12.52 -6.00
C GLU A 67 -29.03 14.01 -5.80
N GLN A 68 -29.94 14.37 -4.89
CA GLN A 68 -30.23 15.78 -4.58
C GLN A 68 -29.08 16.49 -3.84
N GLN A 69 -28.16 15.77 -3.21
CA GLN A 69 -26.95 16.31 -2.58
C GLN A 69 -25.74 16.35 -3.52
N ALA A 70 -25.72 15.47 -4.54
CA ALA A 70 -24.63 15.43 -5.52
C ALA A 70 -24.70 16.59 -6.54
N GLU A 71 -25.91 17.03 -6.92
CA GLU A 71 -26.08 18.19 -7.80
C GLU A 71 -25.57 19.51 -7.19
N GLN A 72 -25.47 19.60 -5.86
CA GLN A 72 -24.92 20.79 -5.18
C GLN A 72 -23.37 20.78 -5.05
N ARG A 73 -22.71 19.68 -5.39
CA ARG A 73 -21.24 19.53 -5.31
C ARG A 73 -20.51 19.63 -6.66
N ALA A 74 -21.22 19.78 -7.77
CA ALA A 74 -20.66 19.76 -9.13
C ALA A 74 -20.04 21.09 -9.59
N ALA A 75 -19.65 21.98 -8.67
CA ALA A 75 -18.97 23.24 -9.01
C ALA A 75 -17.80 23.49 -8.07
N ASP A 76 -16.70 22.75 -8.24
CA ASP A 76 -15.43 23.08 -7.60
C ASP A 76 -14.33 23.17 -8.66
N PRO A 77 -13.76 24.37 -8.93
CA PRO A 77 -12.79 24.60 -10.00
C PRO A 77 -11.36 24.19 -9.67
N ASP A 78 -11.08 23.71 -8.45
CA ASP A 78 -9.74 23.36 -7.98
C ASP A 78 -9.43 21.85 -8.07
N GLY A 79 -9.70 21.23 -9.23
CA GLY A 79 -9.19 19.93 -9.64
C GLY A 79 -8.95 18.91 -8.53
N GLU A 80 -10.01 18.39 -7.93
CA GLU A 80 -9.92 17.31 -6.94
C GLU A 80 -9.42 16.00 -7.58
N TRP A 81 -8.66 15.18 -6.84
CA TRP A 81 -8.25 13.86 -7.31
C TRP A 81 -9.47 13.02 -7.71
N ALA A 82 -9.46 12.49 -8.95
CA ALA A 82 -10.56 11.66 -9.44
C ALA A 82 -10.53 10.30 -8.76
N PHE A 83 -11.59 9.96 -8.06
CA PHE A 83 -11.77 8.67 -7.39
C PHE A 83 -12.69 7.77 -8.23
N GLU A 84 -12.22 6.58 -8.60
CA GLU A 84 -13.02 5.53 -9.25
C GLU A 84 -13.27 4.42 -8.23
N GLY A 85 -14.33 4.51 -7.43
CA GLY A 85 -14.72 3.46 -6.50
C GLY A 85 -16.20 3.52 -6.13
N ASP A 86 -16.86 2.38 -6.15
CA ASP A 86 -18.23 2.25 -5.70
C ASP A 86 -18.29 2.31 -4.16
N GLY A 87 -18.90 3.34 -3.62
CA GLY A 87 -19.06 3.53 -2.19
C GLY A 87 -19.86 2.39 -1.52
N TRP A 88 -19.36 1.90 -0.38
CA TRP A 88 -20.07 0.93 0.46
C TRP A 88 -20.74 1.63 1.62
N THR A 89 -22.02 1.27 1.86
CA THR A 89 -22.78 1.71 3.03
C THR A 89 -22.71 0.71 4.17
N GLU A 90 -22.56 1.26 5.32
CA GLU A 90 -22.41 0.84 6.71
C GLU A 90 -22.83 -0.55 7.19
N GLU A 91 -21.93 -1.19 7.95
CA GLU A 91 -22.05 -1.57 9.38
C GLU A 91 -20.77 -2.29 9.85
N GLY A 92 -20.23 -1.82 10.97
CA GLY A 92 -18.88 -2.01 11.46
C GLY A 92 -18.35 -3.44 11.75
N MET A 93 -17.12 -3.75 11.33
CA MET A 93 -16.38 -4.99 11.61
C MET A 93 -15.36 -4.85 12.75
N LYS A 94 -15.25 -5.88 13.56
CA LYS A 94 -14.16 -6.06 14.54
C LYS A 94 -13.39 -7.33 14.19
N ALA A 95 -12.05 -7.29 14.25
CA ALA A 95 -11.24 -8.48 14.16
C ALA A 95 -11.38 -9.32 15.44
N TYR A 96 -11.67 -10.61 15.27
CA TYR A 96 -11.68 -11.59 16.35
C TYR A 96 -10.69 -12.70 16.03
N ASN A 97 -10.07 -13.24 17.07
CA ASN A 97 -9.38 -14.51 16.91
C ASN A 97 -10.44 -15.64 16.87
N CYS A 98 -10.32 -16.53 15.91
CA CYS A 98 -11.19 -17.70 15.82
C CYS A 98 -11.12 -18.47 17.16
N PRO A 99 -12.23 -18.72 17.87
CA PRO A 99 -12.19 -19.43 19.13
C PRO A 99 -11.69 -20.86 19.03
N SER A 100 -11.74 -21.46 17.83
CA SER A 100 -11.38 -22.86 17.59
C SER A 100 -9.94 -23.04 17.16
N CYS A 101 -9.33 -22.11 16.40
CA CYS A 101 -7.97 -22.25 15.89
C CYS A 101 -7.03 -21.09 16.27
N GLY A 102 -7.54 -20.05 16.92
CA GLY A 102 -6.74 -18.88 17.34
C GLY A 102 -6.30 -17.96 16.19
N ASN A 103 -6.61 -18.30 14.92
CA ASN A 103 -6.24 -17.49 13.78
C ASN A 103 -7.03 -16.18 13.74
N PRO A 104 -6.38 -15.06 13.36
CA PRO A 104 -7.10 -13.82 13.17
C PRO A 104 -8.11 -13.98 12.04
N THR A 105 -9.36 -13.72 12.35
CA THR A 105 -10.47 -13.73 11.40
C THR A 105 -10.96 -12.32 11.24
N VAL A 106 -10.94 -11.81 10.01
CA VAL A 106 -11.53 -10.51 9.69
C VAL A 106 -13.05 -10.70 9.62
N VAL A 107 -13.79 -10.01 10.48
CA VAL A 107 -15.25 -10.04 10.48
C VAL A 107 -15.75 -8.94 9.54
N PRO A 108 -16.74 -9.18 8.66
CA PRO A 108 -17.34 -8.16 7.80
C PRO A 108 -17.88 -6.99 8.63
N GLY A 109 -17.44 -5.77 8.48
CA GLY A 109 -17.81 -4.60 9.23
C GLY A 109 -16.60 -3.71 9.54
N GLN A 110 -15.36 -4.23 9.37
CA GLN A 110 -14.16 -3.41 9.54
C GLN A 110 -14.00 -2.38 8.42
N PHE A 111 -14.59 -2.66 7.24
CA PHE A 111 -14.61 -1.77 6.09
C PHE A 111 -15.93 -0.99 5.93
N ALA A 112 -16.85 -1.12 6.89
CA ALA A 112 -18.11 -0.40 6.81
C ALA A 112 -17.93 1.09 7.12
N GLY A 113 -18.67 1.92 6.40
CA GLY A 113 -18.53 3.38 6.46
C GLY A 113 -17.27 3.91 5.80
N GLY A 114 -16.56 3.06 5.03
CA GLY A 114 -15.41 3.43 4.22
C GLY A 114 -15.56 2.93 2.79
N MET A 115 -14.65 3.34 1.90
CA MET A 115 -14.59 2.85 0.53
C MET A 115 -14.07 1.41 0.50
N LYS A 116 -14.58 0.62 -0.46
CA LYS A 116 -14.04 -0.71 -0.77
C LYS A 116 -12.65 -0.54 -1.37
N PRO A 117 -11.65 -1.35 -0.99
CA PRO A 117 -10.40 -1.39 -1.72
C PRO A 117 -10.62 -1.80 -3.19
N ASP A 118 -9.90 -1.13 -4.11
CA ASP A 118 -9.88 -1.50 -5.53
C ASP A 118 -8.97 -2.70 -5.73
N TYR A 119 -7.82 -2.69 -5.03
CA TYR A 119 -6.75 -3.67 -5.22
C TYR A 119 -6.25 -4.24 -3.90
N ILE A 120 -5.58 -5.38 -4.02
CA ILE A 120 -4.84 -6.04 -2.95
C ILE A 120 -3.58 -6.69 -3.54
N ILE A 121 -2.47 -6.68 -2.80
CA ILE A 121 -1.34 -7.58 -3.06
C ILE A 121 -1.44 -8.72 -2.06
N PRO A 122 -1.69 -9.97 -2.49
CA PRO A 122 -1.74 -11.11 -1.58
C PRO A 122 -0.41 -11.37 -0.88
N PHE A 123 -0.45 -11.81 0.38
CA PHE A 123 0.76 -12.30 1.06
C PHE A 123 1.39 -13.46 0.28
N LYS A 124 2.68 -13.39 0.02
CA LYS A 124 3.49 -14.47 -0.58
C LYS A 124 4.31 -15.24 0.43
N LEU A 125 4.75 -14.55 1.48
CA LEU A 125 5.49 -15.18 2.55
C LEU A 125 4.52 -15.66 3.61
N ASP A 126 4.68 -16.92 4.04
CA ASP A 126 4.03 -17.40 5.24
C ASP A 126 4.74 -16.85 6.50
N LYS A 127 4.10 -17.03 7.66
CA LYS A 127 4.68 -16.61 8.94
C LYS A 127 6.06 -17.21 9.21
N LYS A 128 6.31 -18.46 8.78
CA LYS A 128 7.59 -19.14 8.99
C LYS A 128 8.69 -18.51 8.16
N ALA A 129 8.40 -18.18 6.89
CA ALA A 129 9.34 -17.48 6.01
C ALA A 129 9.63 -16.07 6.52
N ALA A 130 8.62 -15.34 6.99
CA ALA A 130 8.79 -14.02 7.61
C ALA A 130 9.70 -14.07 8.84
N VAL A 131 9.50 -15.05 9.74
CA VAL A 131 10.38 -15.30 10.90
C VAL A 131 11.82 -15.59 10.47
N GLN A 132 12.01 -16.40 9.43
CA GLN A 132 13.35 -16.71 8.91
C GLN A 132 14.03 -15.47 8.30
N ALA A 133 13.30 -14.67 7.53
CA ALA A 133 13.79 -13.41 6.96
C ALA A 133 14.25 -12.45 8.07
N LEU A 134 13.45 -12.29 9.12
CA LEU A 134 13.79 -11.46 10.28
C LEU A 134 15.02 -11.99 11.02
N LYS A 135 15.11 -13.29 11.27
CA LYS A 135 16.30 -13.92 11.87
C LYS A 135 17.57 -13.68 11.02
N LYS A 136 17.44 -13.77 9.68
CA LYS A 136 18.54 -13.47 8.74
C LYS A 136 18.93 -11.99 8.81
N HIS A 137 17.96 -11.08 8.90
CA HIS A 137 18.20 -9.64 9.03
C HIS A 137 18.99 -9.29 10.30
N TYR A 138 18.69 -9.98 11.41
CA TYR A 138 19.40 -9.76 12.69
C TYR A 138 20.75 -10.44 12.77
N LYS A 139 21.04 -11.41 11.92
CA LYS A 139 22.30 -12.16 11.92
C LYS A 139 23.50 -11.22 11.69
N GLY A 140 24.49 -11.31 12.59
CA GLY A 140 25.73 -10.50 12.49
C GLY A 140 25.64 -9.11 13.14
N LYS A 141 24.48 -8.67 13.60
CA LYS A 141 24.30 -7.40 14.33
C LYS A 141 24.68 -7.55 15.81
N LYS A 142 25.99 -7.48 16.10
CA LYS A 142 26.54 -7.76 17.44
C LYS A 142 26.07 -6.81 18.55
N LEU A 143 25.63 -5.60 18.20
CA LEU A 143 25.15 -4.59 19.14
C LEU A 143 23.64 -4.64 19.39
N LEU A 144 22.93 -5.56 18.71
CA LEU A 144 21.49 -5.68 18.87
C LEU A 144 21.15 -6.30 20.25
N PRO A 145 20.31 -5.65 21.08
CA PRO A 145 19.92 -6.18 22.39
C PRO A 145 19.20 -7.54 22.25
N LYS A 146 19.38 -8.41 23.25
CA LYS A 146 18.77 -9.74 23.26
C LYS A 146 17.23 -9.71 23.18
N ALA A 147 16.59 -8.65 23.64
CA ALA A 147 15.14 -8.46 23.53
C ALA A 147 14.63 -8.57 22.09
N PHE A 148 15.40 -8.13 21.11
CA PHE A 148 15.05 -8.20 19.68
C PHE A 148 15.27 -9.58 19.06
N THR A 149 16.14 -10.40 19.64
CA THR A 149 16.53 -11.70 19.06
C THR A 149 15.94 -12.90 19.79
N ALA A 150 15.16 -12.68 20.87
CA ALA A 150 14.52 -13.76 21.61
C ALA A 150 13.54 -14.53 20.71
N GLY A 151 13.71 -15.86 20.62
CA GLY A 151 12.94 -16.71 19.71
C GLY A 151 11.44 -16.55 19.89
N ASN A 152 10.95 -16.59 21.12
CA ASN A 152 9.53 -16.43 21.43
C ASN A 152 8.97 -15.07 20.98
N HIS A 153 9.80 -14.01 21.04
CA HIS A 153 9.37 -12.68 20.63
C HIS A 153 9.30 -12.55 19.10
N ILE A 154 10.26 -13.11 18.37
CA ILE A 154 10.26 -13.08 16.89
C ILE A 154 9.02 -13.81 16.34
N GLU A 155 8.52 -14.83 17.04
CA GLU A 155 7.32 -15.57 16.65
C GLU A 155 6.01 -14.78 16.85
N GLU A 156 6.06 -13.61 17.53
CA GLU A 156 4.93 -12.69 17.65
C GLU A 156 4.69 -11.84 16.40
N ILE A 157 5.52 -11.96 15.36
CA ILE A 157 5.33 -11.26 14.08
C ILE A 157 3.94 -11.54 13.51
N LYS A 158 3.27 -10.49 13.03
CA LYS A 158 1.90 -10.53 12.49
C LYS A 158 1.89 -10.01 11.07
N GLY A 159 1.17 -10.70 10.19
CA GLY A 159 0.84 -10.20 8.86
C GLY A 159 -0.40 -9.32 8.93
N ILE A 160 -0.29 -8.12 8.40
CA ILE A 160 -1.37 -7.12 8.38
C ILE A 160 -1.47 -6.54 6.99
N TYR A 161 -2.68 -6.47 6.47
CA TYR A 161 -3.00 -5.66 5.30
C TYR A 161 -3.16 -4.21 5.74
N VAL A 162 -2.28 -3.35 5.26
CA VAL A 162 -2.28 -1.91 5.54
C VAL A 162 -2.94 -1.17 4.38
N PRO A 163 -3.83 -0.21 4.65
CA PRO A 163 -4.45 0.62 3.63
C PRO A 163 -3.44 1.59 3.02
N PHE A 164 -3.43 1.67 1.69
CA PHE A 164 -2.63 2.61 0.92
C PHE A 164 -3.48 3.30 -0.14
N TRP A 165 -3.22 4.58 -0.33
CA TRP A 165 -3.65 5.35 -1.48
C TRP A 165 -2.55 5.29 -2.54
N LEU A 166 -2.88 4.86 -3.76
CA LEU A 166 -1.98 4.80 -4.89
C LEU A 166 -2.35 5.91 -5.87
N PHE A 167 -1.47 6.90 -6.01
CA PHE A 167 -1.73 8.10 -6.78
C PHE A 167 -1.08 8.02 -8.16
N ASP A 168 -1.85 8.29 -9.21
CA ASP A 168 -1.42 8.41 -10.59
C ASP A 168 -1.53 9.87 -11.05
N GLY A 169 -0.68 10.29 -11.96
CA GLY A 169 -0.73 11.64 -12.52
C GLY A 169 0.51 11.98 -13.36
N ASP A 170 0.66 13.24 -13.66
CA ASP A 170 1.77 13.79 -14.43
C ASP A 170 2.38 14.99 -13.71
N ALA A 171 3.69 15.16 -13.84
CA ALA A 171 4.43 16.31 -13.34
C ALA A 171 5.09 17.05 -14.51
N ASP A 172 4.70 18.28 -14.75
CA ASP A 172 5.43 19.16 -15.64
C ASP A 172 6.58 19.81 -14.87
N ALA A 173 7.80 19.37 -15.18
CA ALA A 173 9.02 19.81 -14.52
C ALA A 173 9.87 20.69 -15.42
N ASP A 174 10.39 21.79 -14.86
CA ASP A 174 11.36 22.69 -15.48
C ASP A 174 12.44 23.02 -14.46
N VAL A 175 13.59 22.36 -14.60
CA VAL A 175 14.68 22.42 -13.62
C VAL A 175 15.94 22.99 -14.28
N GLN A 176 16.56 23.95 -13.61
CA GLN A 176 17.83 24.53 -14.03
C GLN A 176 18.93 24.05 -13.08
N PHE A 177 20.09 23.76 -13.65
CA PHE A 177 21.23 23.19 -12.94
C PHE A 177 22.48 24.01 -13.20
N GLU A 178 23.34 24.05 -12.18
CA GLU A 178 24.76 24.35 -12.34
C GLU A 178 25.53 23.02 -12.39
N ALA A 179 26.34 22.85 -13.44
CA ALA A 179 27.11 21.64 -13.66
C ALA A 179 28.58 21.97 -13.89
N THR A 180 29.47 21.06 -13.52
CA THR A 180 30.91 21.23 -13.73
C THR A 180 31.51 20.02 -14.44
N ARG A 181 32.56 20.31 -15.19
CA ARG A 181 33.46 19.29 -15.74
C ARG A 181 34.89 19.75 -15.55
N SER A 182 35.71 18.93 -14.95
CA SER A 182 37.10 19.22 -14.74
C SER A 182 38.00 18.36 -15.65
N SER A 183 39.10 18.94 -16.10
CA SER A 183 40.13 18.23 -16.81
C SER A 183 41.49 18.62 -16.20
N SER A 184 42.34 17.63 -15.95
CA SER A 184 43.70 17.88 -15.41
C SER A 184 44.75 17.45 -16.42
N HIS A 185 45.80 18.25 -16.57
CA HIS A 185 46.98 17.91 -17.34
C HIS A 185 48.24 18.39 -16.63
N THR A 186 49.36 17.78 -16.97
CA THR A 186 50.66 18.15 -16.37
C THR A 186 51.35 19.16 -17.30
N GLU A 187 51.77 20.30 -16.74
CA GLU A 187 52.56 21.31 -17.44
C GLU A 187 53.86 21.55 -16.64
N GLY A 188 54.94 20.96 -17.12
CA GLY A 188 56.22 20.93 -16.38
C GLY A 188 56.06 20.15 -15.07
N ASP A 189 56.38 20.82 -13.93
CA ASP A 189 56.28 20.25 -12.57
C ASP A 189 54.91 20.54 -11.90
N TYR A 190 53.98 21.10 -12.63
CA TYR A 190 52.63 21.49 -12.13
C TYR A 190 51.54 20.61 -12.69
N GLU A 191 50.55 20.30 -11.87
CA GLU A 191 49.26 19.75 -12.32
C GLU A 191 48.27 20.91 -12.44
N VAL A 192 47.84 21.13 -13.66
CA VAL A 192 46.85 22.18 -13.98
C VAL A 192 45.46 21.51 -14.10
N THR A 193 44.52 21.96 -13.28
CA THR A 193 43.12 21.55 -13.37
C THR A 193 42.30 22.70 -13.90
N ILE A 194 41.60 22.47 -14.98
CA ILE A 194 40.65 23.39 -15.59
C ILE A 194 39.23 22.89 -15.26
N THR A 195 38.43 23.73 -14.62
CA THR A 195 37.03 23.42 -14.33
C THR A 195 36.11 24.32 -15.17
N ASP A 196 35.37 23.72 -16.07
CA ASP A 196 34.35 24.39 -16.85
C ASP A 196 33.00 24.36 -16.09
N HIS A 197 32.32 25.50 -16.08
CA HIS A 197 30.99 25.66 -15.48
C HIS A 197 29.94 25.77 -16.58
N TYR A 198 28.84 25.02 -16.38
CA TYR A 198 27.74 24.93 -17.34
C TYR A 198 26.41 25.25 -16.64
N TYR A 199 25.53 25.93 -17.35
CA TYR A 199 24.13 26.06 -17.01
C TYR A 199 23.34 25.10 -17.88
N VAL A 200 22.69 24.13 -17.23
CA VAL A 200 21.90 23.09 -17.89
C VAL A 200 20.44 23.27 -17.51
N ARG A 201 19.54 23.09 -18.47
CA ARG A 201 18.10 23.10 -18.21
C ARG A 201 17.50 21.81 -18.73
N ARG A 202 16.61 21.23 -17.93
CA ARG A 202 15.75 20.13 -18.34
C ARG A 202 14.31 20.51 -18.07
N ALA A 203 13.47 20.32 -19.09
CA ALA A 203 12.04 20.56 -18.97
C ALA A 203 11.27 19.49 -19.72
N GLY A 204 10.18 19.02 -19.15
CA GLY A 204 9.33 18.00 -19.75
C GLY A 204 8.29 17.48 -18.79
N ASN A 205 7.43 16.63 -19.33
CA ASN A 205 6.40 15.93 -18.58
C ASN A 205 6.95 14.59 -18.05
N VAL A 206 6.76 14.33 -16.77
CA VAL A 206 7.17 13.09 -16.08
C VAL A 206 5.92 12.45 -15.50
N PRO A 207 5.39 11.39 -16.12
CA PRO A 207 4.28 10.66 -15.57
C PRO A 207 4.71 9.89 -14.32
N PHE A 208 3.81 9.83 -13.34
CA PHE A 208 3.98 9.00 -12.16
C PHE A 208 2.79 8.07 -11.99
N ILE A 209 3.07 6.83 -11.59
CA ILE A 209 2.06 5.78 -11.49
C ILE A 209 2.22 5.10 -10.13
N LYS A 210 1.10 5.01 -9.39
CA LYS A 210 1.01 4.30 -8.11
C LYS A 210 2.00 4.80 -7.06
N ILE A 211 2.11 6.14 -6.91
CA ILE A 211 2.83 6.68 -5.76
C ILE A 211 2.05 6.29 -4.50
N PRO A 212 2.63 5.44 -3.63
CA PRO A 212 1.94 4.96 -2.46
C PRO A 212 1.99 5.98 -1.33
N VAL A 213 0.89 6.16 -0.66
CA VAL A 213 0.83 6.86 0.63
C VAL A 213 -0.06 6.02 1.54
N ASP A 214 0.44 5.64 2.71
CA ASP A 214 -0.37 4.89 3.65
C ASP A 214 -1.55 5.71 4.17
N GLY A 215 -2.67 5.04 4.35
CA GLY A 215 -3.93 5.62 4.80
C GLY A 215 -4.23 5.33 6.26
N SER A 216 -3.22 5.02 7.10
CA SER A 216 -3.41 4.63 8.49
C SER A 216 -2.59 5.47 9.46
N SER A 217 -3.24 6.26 10.29
CA SER A 217 -2.59 7.02 11.37
C SER A 217 -1.91 6.15 12.44
N LYS A 218 -2.19 4.84 12.44
CA LYS A 218 -1.62 3.87 13.39
C LYS A 218 -0.24 3.40 12.99
N MET A 219 0.11 3.57 11.71
CA MET A 219 1.41 3.20 11.16
C MET A 219 2.27 4.45 11.02
N PRO A 220 3.51 4.45 11.56
CA PRO A 220 4.41 5.58 11.33
C PRO A 220 4.78 5.64 9.84
N ASP A 221 4.59 6.79 9.22
CA ASP A 221 4.86 7.05 7.80
C ASP A 221 6.27 6.61 7.38
N GLU A 222 7.29 6.95 8.21
CA GLU A 222 8.68 6.58 7.97
C GLU A 222 8.91 5.06 7.86
N HIS A 223 8.11 4.27 8.60
CA HIS A 223 8.19 2.81 8.53
C HIS A 223 7.54 2.30 7.25
N MET A 224 6.42 2.90 6.83
CA MET A 224 5.73 2.51 5.61
C MET A 224 6.56 2.89 4.37
N ASP A 225 7.22 4.06 4.37
CA ASP A 225 8.14 4.45 3.31
C ASP A 225 9.38 3.53 3.24
N SER A 226 9.88 3.06 4.38
CA SER A 226 11.10 2.23 4.45
C SER A 226 10.94 0.81 3.90
N ILE A 227 9.71 0.31 3.78
CA ILE A 227 9.42 -1.02 3.24
C ILE A 227 9.09 -1.00 1.74
N GLU A 228 9.12 0.14 1.11
CA GLU A 228 9.00 0.26 -0.34
C GLU A 228 10.29 -0.17 -1.06
N PRO A 229 10.23 -0.58 -2.34
CA PRO A 229 9.04 -0.66 -3.20
C PRO A 229 8.23 -1.95 -3.00
N PHE A 230 6.90 -1.85 -3.18
CA PHE A 230 6.04 -3.01 -3.33
C PHE A 230 6.06 -3.53 -4.78
N GLN A 231 5.73 -4.82 -4.97
CA GLN A 231 5.66 -5.44 -6.30
C GLN A 231 4.28 -5.15 -6.92
N TYR A 232 4.12 -4.00 -7.57
CA TYR A 232 2.82 -3.55 -8.11
C TYR A 232 2.29 -4.39 -9.27
N GLU A 233 3.15 -5.21 -9.89
CA GLU A 233 2.72 -6.21 -10.89
C GLU A 233 1.85 -7.31 -10.27
N GLU A 234 1.86 -7.44 -8.95
CA GLU A 234 1.13 -8.43 -8.18
C GLU A 234 -0.21 -7.93 -7.65
N LEU A 235 -0.56 -6.68 -7.95
CA LEU A 235 -1.87 -6.13 -7.64
C LEU A 235 -2.98 -6.98 -8.30
N GLN A 236 -3.90 -7.46 -7.46
CA GLN A 236 -5.09 -8.18 -7.88
C GLN A 236 -6.32 -7.32 -7.54
N PRO A 237 -7.43 -7.47 -8.26
CA PRO A 237 -8.71 -6.93 -7.82
C PRO A 237 -9.00 -7.37 -6.39
N PHE A 238 -9.49 -6.46 -5.57
CA PHE A 238 -9.75 -6.78 -4.16
C PHE A 238 -10.79 -7.88 -4.01
N SER A 239 -10.44 -8.89 -3.23
CA SER A 239 -11.35 -9.92 -2.76
C SER A 239 -11.19 -10.17 -1.26
N MET A 240 -12.29 -10.35 -0.56
CA MET A 240 -12.32 -10.76 0.84
C MET A 240 -11.67 -12.13 1.07
N ALA A 241 -11.52 -12.95 0.03
CA ALA A 241 -10.91 -14.27 0.10
C ALA A 241 -9.41 -14.25 0.46
N TYR A 242 -8.73 -13.12 0.24
CA TYR A 242 -7.30 -12.94 0.60
C TYR A 242 -7.06 -12.57 2.06
N LEU A 243 -8.11 -12.17 2.80
CA LEU A 243 -7.97 -11.68 4.18
C LEU A 243 -7.87 -12.78 5.25
N PRO A 244 -8.55 -13.96 5.13
CA PRO A 244 -8.51 -14.99 6.18
C PRO A 244 -7.08 -15.45 6.51
N GLY A 245 -6.73 -15.41 7.80
CA GLY A 245 -5.38 -15.73 8.29
C GLY A 245 -4.48 -14.52 8.56
N TYR A 246 -4.90 -13.34 8.12
CA TYR A 246 -4.17 -12.07 8.31
C TYR A 246 -5.05 -11.04 8.98
N LEU A 247 -4.41 -10.05 9.61
CA LEU A 247 -5.11 -8.85 10.05
C LEU A 247 -5.32 -7.92 8.86
N ALA A 248 -6.35 -7.10 8.90
CA ALA A 248 -6.54 -6.02 7.93
C ALA A 248 -6.95 -4.76 8.68
N ASP A 249 -6.39 -3.64 8.29
CA ASP A 249 -6.78 -2.33 8.79
C ASP A 249 -7.55 -1.58 7.69
N LYS A 250 -8.45 -0.67 8.09
CA LYS A 250 -9.11 0.24 7.17
C LYS A 250 -8.42 1.59 7.27
N TYR A 251 -8.50 2.39 6.20
CA TYR A 251 -7.98 3.75 6.25
C TYR A 251 -8.73 4.57 7.32
N ASP A 252 -7.99 5.40 8.02
CA ASP A 252 -8.47 6.46 8.92
C ASP A 252 -7.90 7.84 8.51
N VAL A 253 -6.98 7.85 7.52
CA VAL A 253 -6.48 9.06 6.87
C VAL A 253 -7.08 9.13 5.46
N PRO A 254 -7.96 10.10 5.18
CA PRO A 254 -8.62 10.22 3.88
C PRO A 254 -7.68 10.73 2.80
N VAL A 255 -8.05 10.50 1.52
CA VAL A 255 -7.28 10.92 0.34
C VAL A 255 -6.84 12.39 0.41
N LYS A 256 -7.73 13.30 0.84
CA LYS A 256 -7.42 14.75 0.94
C LYS A 256 -6.25 15.06 1.86
N GLU A 257 -6.12 14.31 2.95
CA GLU A 257 -5.02 14.47 3.91
C GLU A 257 -3.73 13.83 3.42
N SER A 258 -3.84 12.73 2.64
CA SER A 258 -2.70 12.02 2.04
C SER A 258 -2.17 12.69 0.77
N ALA A 259 -3.00 13.43 0.03
CA ALA A 259 -2.67 14.03 -1.26
C ALA A 259 -1.43 14.96 -1.23
N PRO A 260 -1.25 15.86 -0.26
CA PRO A 260 -0.06 16.72 -0.21
C PRO A 260 1.25 15.93 -0.14
N ARG A 261 1.27 14.80 0.60
CA ARG A 261 2.44 13.92 0.69
C ARG A 261 2.70 13.21 -0.63
N ALA A 262 1.65 12.78 -1.34
CA ALA A 262 1.78 12.20 -2.66
C ALA A 262 2.36 13.20 -3.67
N GLU A 263 1.90 14.44 -3.65
CA GLU A 263 2.39 15.52 -4.54
C GLU A 263 3.86 15.85 -4.27
N GLU A 264 4.26 15.92 -3.00
CA GLU A 264 5.67 16.12 -2.64
C GLU A 264 6.54 14.97 -3.12
N ARG A 265 6.10 13.72 -2.97
CA ARG A 265 6.81 12.54 -3.48
C ARG A 265 6.89 12.54 -5.01
N ALA A 266 5.80 12.92 -5.70
CA ALA A 266 5.78 13.06 -7.15
C ALA A 266 6.75 14.13 -7.62
N LYS A 267 6.74 15.30 -6.97
CA LYS A 267 7.68 16.40 -7.24
C LYS A 267 9.12 15.96 -7.07
N ASN A 268 9.45 15.33 -5.93
CA ASN A 268 10.81 14.85 -5.65
C ASN A 268 11.26 13.80 -6.66
N SER A 269 10.36 12.91 -7.10
CA SER A 269 10.64 11.91 -8.12
C SER A 269 10.89 12.53 -9.48
N ALA A 270 10.09 13.52 -9.88
CA ALA A 270 10.26 14.25 -11.14
C ALA A 270 11.59 15.02 -11.17
N VAL A 271 11.91 15.75 -10.09
CA VAL A 271 13.21 16.45 -9.97
C VAL A 271 14.36 15.45 -10.02
N SER A 272 14.26 14.32 -9.32
CA SER A 272 15.30 13.27 -9.34
C SER A 272 15.52 12.70 -10.74
N ALA A 273 14.45 12.50 -11.51
CA ALA A 273 14.55 12.05 -12.90
C ALA A 273 15.26 13.10 -13.77
N MET A 274 14.94 14.38 -13.60
CA MET A 274 15.60 15.48 -14.32
C MET A 274 17.07 15.62 -13.92
N VAL A 275 17.41 15.43 -12.63
CA VAL A 275 18.80 15.41 -12.15
C VAL A 275 19.57 14.26 -12.81
N ALA A 276 19.00 13.06 -12.82
CA ALA A 276 19.66 11.89 -13.42
C ALA A 276 19.97 12.09 -14.92
N ASP A 277 19.05 12.72 -15.67
CA ASP A 277 19.28 13.04 -17.07
C ASP A 277 20.29 14.18 -17.26
N ALA A 278 20.19 15.24 -16.46
CA ALA A 278 21.06 16.40 -16.54
C ALA A 278 22.52 16.09 -16.15
N ALA A 279 22.72 15.17 -15.22
CA ALA A 279 24.06 14.80 -14.71
C ALA A 279 24.90 14.03 -15.74
N ILE A 280 24.31 13.55 -16.83
CA ILE A 280 25.04 12.78 -17.85
C ILE A 280 26.15 13.63 -18.48
N GLY A 281 27.40 13.22 -18.25
CA GLY A 281 28.58 13.86 -18.82
C GLY A 281 29.16 15.02 -18.01
N TYR A 282 28.70 15.25 -16.79
CA TYR A 282 29.26 16.20 -15.84
C TYR A 282 29.76 15.50 -14.58
N GLU A 283 30.72 16.11 -13.89
CA GLU A 283 31.22 15.60 -12.61
C GLU A 283 30.31 16.00 -11.47
N THR A 284 29.79 17.23 -11.53
CA THR A 284 28.76 17.71 -10.61
C THR A 284 27.59 18.27 -11.40
N CYS A 285 26.39 18.10 -10.90
CA CYS A 285 25.17 18.69 -11.45
C CYS A 285 24.21 18.93 -10.30
N VAL A 286 23.97 20.20 -9.96
CA VAL A 286 23.20 20.61 -8.79
C VAL A 286 22.03 21.46 -9.25
N PRO A 287 20.78 21.16 -8.85
CA PRO A 287 19.64 21.98 -9.18
C PRO A 287 19.72 23.35 -8.46
N VAL A 288 19.51 24.42 -9.20
CA VAL A 288 19.49 25.81 -8.67
C VAL A 288 18.12 26.45 -8.75
N SER A 289 17.25 25.93 -9.62
CA SER A 289 15.87 26.38 -9.73
C SER A 289 14.99 25.21 -10.14
N GLU A 290 13.90 25.01 -9.44
CA GLU A 290 12.94 23.95 -9.67
C GLU A 290 11.54 24.54 -9.79
N LYS A 291 10.88 24.28 -10.92
CA LYS A 291 9.47 24.54 -11.11
C LYS A 291 8.81 23.23 -11.50
N VAL A 292 7.91 22.76 -10.65
CA VAL A 292 7.16 21.52 -10.89
C VAL A 292 5.69 21.80 -10.68
N GLU A 293 4.87 21.52 -11.67
CA GLU A 293 3.43 21.57 -11.62
C GLU A 293 2.86 20.16 -11.68
N ILE A 294 2.03 19.80 -10.71
CA ILE A 294 1.44 18.47 -10.61
C ILE A 294 0.04 18.48 -11.22
N HIS A 295 -0.16 17.60 -12.18
CA HIS A 295 -1.47 17.31 -12.76
C HIS A 295 -2.00 16.03 -12.14
N ARG A 296 -3.04 16.20 -11.32
CA ARG A 296 -3.66 15.12 -10.56
C ARG A 296 -4.43 14.19 -11.50
N GLY A 297 -4.18 12.90 -11.34
CA GLY A 297 -4.87 11.84 -12.08
C GLY A 297 -5.80 11.03 -11.17
N LYS A 298 -5.71 9.70 -11.27
CA LYS A 298 -6.54 8.77 -10.51
C LYS A 298 -5.91 8.41 -9.17
N VAL A 299 -6.77 8.07 -8.22
CA VAL A 299 -6.37 7.50 -6.93
C VAL A 299 -7.04 6.15 -6.77
N HIS A 300 -6.26 5.15 -6.39
CA HIS A 300 -6.74 3.82 -6.11
C HIS A 300 -6.53 3.49 -4.63
N TYR A 301 -7.53 2.86 -4.03
CA TYR A 301 -7.41 2.32 -2.69
C TYR A 301 -6.89 0.88 -2.76
N ALA A 302 -5.77 0.60 -2.10
CA ALA A 302 -5.17 -0.73 -2.09
C ALA A 302 -4.89 -1.22 -0.67
N LEU A 303 -4.95 -2.54 -0.48
CA LEU A 303 -4.46 -3.21 0.72
C LEU A 303 -3.12 -3.88 0.39
N LEU A 304 -2.07 -3.44 1.08
CA LEU A 304 -0.71 -3.97 0.87
C LEU A 304 -0.25 -4.83 2.04
N PRO A 305 0.44 -5.95 1.79
CA PRO A 305 0.85 -6.90 2.81
C PRO A 305 2.06 -6.36 3.58
N VAL A 306 1.97 -6.33 4.90
CA VAL A 306 3.07 -5.89 5.78
C VAL A 306 3.21 -6.86 6.96
N TRP A 307 4.42 -7.36 7.17
CA TRP A 307 4.77 -8.09 8.38
C TRP A 307 5.26 -7.12 9.44
N LEU A 308 4.61 -7.11 10.59
CA LEU A 308 4.91 -6.21 11.71
C LEU A 308 5.35 -6.97 12.94
N LEU A 309 6.39 -6.46 13.61
CA LEU A 309 6.82 -6.91 14.93
C LEU A 309 7.08 -5.70 15.81
N SER A 310 6.39 -5.61 16.93
CA SER A 310 6.61 -4.58 17.95
C SER A 310 7.47 -5.14 19.08
N THR A 311 8.60 -4.49 19.36
CA THR A 311 9.53 -4.86 20.43
C THR A 311 9.57 -3.77 21.50
N LYS A 312 9.31 -4.12 22.73
CA LYS A 312 9.48 -3.20 23.87
C LYS A 312 10.88 -3.35 24.48
N TRP A 313 11.66 -2.27 24.47
CA TRP A 313 12.99 -2.23 25.06
C TRP A 313 13.26 -0.87 25.71
N ASN A 314 13.82 -0.85 26.89
CA ASN A 314 14.09 0.37 27.68
C ASN A 314 12.86 1.30 27.78
N ASN A 315 11.68 0.73 28.00
CA ASN A 315 10.40 1.44 28.08
C ASN A 315 9.98 2.18 26.79
N GLN A 316 10.63 1.90 25.66
CA GLN A 316 10.29 2.39 24.33
C GLN A 316 9.78 1.23 23.48
N ASN A 317 8.87 1.55 22.57
CA ASN A 317 8.36 0.60 21.57
C ASN A 317 9.13 0.80 20.26
N PHE A 318 9.66 -0.29 19.74
CA PHE A 318 10.32 -0.35 18.44
C PHE A 318 9.46 -1.17 17.49
N LEU A 319 9.13 -0.61 16.36
CA LEU A 319 8.39 -1.29 15.33
C LEU A 319 9.35 -1.76 14.22
N PHE A 320 9.25 -3.01 13.85
CA PHE A 320 9.87 -3.57 12.66
C PHE A 320 8.77 -3.84 11.63
N ALA A 321 8.97 -3.37 10.40
CA ALA A 321 8.09 -3.62 9.29
C ALA A 321 8.85 -4.27 8.13
N MET A 322 8.16 -5.12 7.35
CA MET A 322 8.70 -5.81 6.18
C MET A 322 7.56 -6.12 5.21
N ASN A 323 7.78 -5.97 3.91
CA ASN A 323 6.90 -6.44 2.83
C ASN A 323 7.32 -7.80 2.28
#